data_f4759d67841964fe238f9da26785a8ca
#
_entry.id   f4759d67841964fe238f9da26785a8ca
#
_cell.length_a   1.000
_cell.length_b   1.000
_cell.length_c   1.000
_cell.angle_alpha   90.00
_cell.angle_beta   90.00
_cell.angle_gamma   90.00
#
_symmetry.space_group_name_H-M   'P 1'
#
loop_
_entity.id
_entity.type
_entity.pdbx_description
1 polymer ?
#
loop_
_entity_poly.entity_id
_entity_poly.type
_entity_poly.pdbx_seq_one_letter_code
_entity_poly.pdbx_strand_id
1 'polypeptide(L)'
;MSVKEMGSACSLPTRRTALMIGAGGLLALGLSACARQGSDGFKVVTTFTIIADMARNVAGDAATVESITKAGAEIHNYQPTPGDLVKAQGADLILWNGLNLELWFEQFFGSLSNVPSAVVSDGVEPIGIGEGPYSGKPNPHAWMSPAAALIYVENIRKAMAQHDPANAETYRRNADAYKQTIEATVAPIRARLAAVPPERRWLVSSEGAFTYLARDFGLRELYLWPINADQQGTPQQVRKVIDAVRANRIPAVFSESTISPDAAQQVARETGAAYGGVLYVDSLSDENGPVPTYLDMLRVTTETIARGISA
;
A
#
# COMPACT_ATOMS: atom_id res chain seq x y z
N MET A 1 -2.95 -82.11 -8.63
CA MET A 1 -1.65 -82.75 -8.40
C MET A 1 -0.94 -81.86 -7.45
N SER A 2 -0.95 -82.26 -6.22
CA SER A 2 0.13 -82.79 -5.35
C SER A 2 0.94 -81.66 -4.74
N VAL A 3 0.71 -81.22 -3.50
CA VAL A 3 1.15 -81.77 -2.19
C VAL A 3 2.65 -81.49 -1.97
N LYS A 4 3.01 -80.75 -0.91
CA LYS A 4 3.49 -81.07 0.47
C LYS A 4 4.07 -79.82 1.06
N GLU A 5 3.55 -79.29 2.12
CA GLU A 5 3.75 -79.62 3.56
C GLU A 5 5.20 -79.77 4.02
N MET A 6 5.39 -79.13 5.11
CA MET A 6 6.03 -79.45 6.40
C MET A 6 7.08 -78.41 6.75
N GLY A 7 7.16 -77.81 7.87
CA GLY A 7 6.71 -78.13 9.19
C GLY A 7 7.85 -77.94 10.18
N SER A 8 7.47 -77.49 11.39
CA SER A 8 8.20 -77.74 12.66
C SER A 8 9.29 -76.73 13.01
N ALA A 9 9.46 -76.26 14.19
CA ALA A 9 8.85 -76.27 15.51
C ALA A 9 9.81 -75.51 16.44
N CYS A 10 9.22 -74.71 17.27
CA CYS A 10 9.42 -74.62 18.73
C CYS A 10 10.79 -74.82 19.32
N SER A 11 11.29 -73.83 20.08
CA SER A 11 11.69 -74.07 21.47
C SER A 11 12.04 -72.76 22.18
N LEU A 12 11.29 -72.45 23.24
CA LEU A 12 11.79 -71.72 24.40
C LEU A 12 12.65 -72.63 25.25
N PRO A 13 13.64 -72.13 25.97
CA PRO A 13 13.47 -72.17 27.41
C PRO A 13 14.03 -70.99 28.21
N THR A 14 13.30 -70.70 29.26
CA THR A 14 13.58 -70.58 30.69
C THR A 14 14.66 -69.64 31.20
N ARG A 15 14.08 -68.73 31.99
CA ARG A 15 14.43 -68.19 33.31
C ARG A 15 15.82 -68.41 33.93
N ARG A 16 16.24 -67.33 34.57
CA ARG A 16 17.16 -67.12 35.74
C ARG A 16 18.48 -66.47 35.29
N THR A 17 18.90 -65.36 35.81
CA THR A 17 19.21 -64.91 37.18
C THR A 17 19.75 -63.51 37.06
N ALA A 18 19.19 -62.55 37.68
CA ALA A 18 19.60 -61.80 38.89
C ALA A 18 20.78 -60.81 38.81
N LEU A 19 20.38 -59.62 39.18
CA LEU A 19 21.06 -58.65 40.09
C LEU A 19 22.32 -57.89 39.66
N MET A 20 22.16 -56.63 39.69
CA MET A 20 22.82 -55.58 40.52
C MET A 20 23.39 -54.40 39.77
N ILE A 21 22.88 -53.23 40.18
CA ILE A 21 23.57 -51.98 40.58
C ILE A 21 24.04 -51.05 39.47
N GLY A 22 23.51 -49.82 39.56
CA GLY A 22 24.16 -48.61 39.07
C GLY A 22 23.20 -47.44 38.90
N ALA A 23 23.04 -46.66 39.96
CA ALA A 23 22.33 -45.38 39.97
C ALA A 23 22.90 -44.37 38.98
N GLY A 24 22.08 -43.55 38.37
CA GLY A 24 22.52 -42.43 37.53
C GLY A 24 21.37 -41.88 36.69
N GLY A 25 20.28 -41.48 37.36
CA GLY A 25 19.20 -40.81 36.70
C GLY A 25 19.57 -39.37 36.35
N LEU A 26 19.63 -39.05 35.08
CA LEU A 26 19.47 -37.70 34.56
C LEU A 26 18.21 -37.70 33.71
N LEU A 27 17.10 -37.25 34.35
CA LEU A 27 15.90 -36.84 33.63
C LEU A 27 16.27 -35.61 32.78
N ALA A 28 16.62 -35.81 31.54
CA ALA A 28 16.51 -34.78 30.51
C ALA A 28 15.03 -34.66 30.17
N LEU A 29 14.34 -33.76 30.87
CA LEU A 29 13.08 -33.20 30.38
C LEU A 29 13.36 -32.47 29.09
N GLY A 30 13.23 -33.18 27.96
CA GLY A 30 13.15 -32.59 26.65
C GLY A 30 11.91 -31.75 26.60
N LEU A 31 12.04 -30.44 26.79
CA LEU A 31 11.10 -29.45 26.30
C LEU A 31 11.09 -29.60 24.77
N SER A 32 10.25 -30.49 24.26
CA SER A 32 9.81 -30.45 22.88
C SER A 32 9.05 -29.14 22.73
N ALA A 33 9.78 -28.09 22.42
CA ALA A 33 9.17 -26.94 21.77
C ALA A 33 8.41 -27.52 20.58
N CYS A 34 7.08 -27.48 20.62
CA CYS A 34 6.25 -27.70 19.47
C CYS A 34 6.67 -26.67 18.44
N ALA A 35 7.64 -27.01 17.60
CA ALA A 35 7.84 -26.34 16.34
C ALA A 35 6.51 -26.49 15.61
N ARG A 36 5.81 -25.39 15.44
CA ARG A 36 4.66 -25.28 14.56
C ARG A 36 5.17 -25.66 13.17
N GLN A 37 5.05 -26.93 12.80
CA GLN A 37 5.28 -27.41 11.45
C GLN A 37 4.07 -26.97 10.62
N GLY A 38 4.34 -26.17 9.63
CA GLY A 38 3.39 -25.66 8.64
C GLY A 38 3.26 -24.15 8.74
N SER A 39 4.35 -23.44 8.58
CA SER A 39 4.27 -22.00 8.39
C SER A 39 4.29 -21.69 6.90
N ASP A 40 3.15 -21.47 6.32
CA ASP A 40 3.06 -20.29 5.47
C ASP A 40 3.48 -19.14 6.40
N GLY A 41 4.60 -18.44 6.08
CA GLY A 41 5.17 -17.42 6.96
C GLY A 41 4.16 -16.32 7.28
N PHE A 42 4.51 -15.38 8.18
CA PHE A 42 3.64 -14.28 8.57
C PHE A 42 3.02 -13.60 7.33
N LYS A 43 1.69 -13.57 7.28
CA LYS A 43 0.95 -13.10 6.12
C LYS A 43 0.28 -11.75 6.41
N VAL A 44 0.67 -10.73 5.63
CA VAL A 44 0.10 -9.39 5.68
C VAL A 44 -0.79 -9.18 4.46
N VAL A 45 -2.01 -8.70 4.68
CA VAL A 45 -2.91 -8.26 3.61
C VAL A 45 -3.09 -6.74 3.71
N THR A 46 -3.10 -6.06 2.58
CA THR A 46 -3.30 -4.62 2.50
C THR A 46 -4.51 -4.29 1.64
N THR A 47 -5.12 -3.15 1.84
CA THR A 47 -6.30 -2.74 1.06
C THR A 47 -5.94 -2.42 -0.39
N PHE A 48 -4.79 -1.81 -0.66
CA PHE A 48 -4.38 -1.46 -2.02
C PHE A 48 -2.87 -1.54 -2.24
N THR A 49 -2.49 -1.45 -3.52
CA THR A 49 -1.16 -1.80 -4.03
C THR A 49 -0.03 -0.95 -3.45
N ILE A 50 -0.28 0.32 -3.14
CA ILE A 50 0.72 1.25 -2.61
C ILE A 50 1.15 0.85 -1.20
N ILE A 51 0.18 0.57 -0.31
CA ILE A 51 0.48 0.06 1.03
C ILE A 51 1.16 -1.31 0.93
N ALA A 52 0.75 -2.15 -0.05
CA ALA A 52 1.39 -3.44 -0.26
C ALA A 52 2.88 -3.31 -0.62
N ASP A 53 3.23 -2.36 -1.49
CA ASP A 53 4.64 -2.13 -1.84
C ASP A 53 5.44 -1.62 -0.65
N MET A 54 4.92 -0.63 0.10
CA MET A 54 5.56 -0.15 1.33
C MET A 54 5.75 -1.29 2.35
N ALA A 55 4.73 -2.14 2.52
CA ALA A 55 4.79 -3.27 3.44
C ALA A 55 5.78 -4.34 2.99
N ARG A 56 5.91 -4.62 1.67
CA ARG A 56 6.94 -5.52 1.11
C ARG A 56 8.34 -5.00 1.38
N ASN A 57 8.57 -3.69 1.24
CA ASN A 57 9.85 -3.08 1.55
C ASN A 57 10.22 -3.20 3.05
N VAL A 58 9.23 -3.14 3.94
CA VAL A 58 9.43 -3.37 5.37
C VAL A 58 9.61 -4.86 5.68
N ALA A 59 8.84 -5.72 5.05
CA ALA A 59 8.87 -7.17 5.26
C ALA A 59 10.18 -7.81 4.83
N GLY A 60 10.71 -7.43 3.66
CA GLY A 60 11.72 -8.22 2.98
C GLY A 60 11.23 -9.66 2.80
N ASP A 61 12.08 -10.63 3.11
CA ASP A 61 11.75 -12.06 3.03
C ASP A 61 11.07 -12.60 4.31
N ALA A 62 10.84 -11.75 5.33
CA ALA A 62 10.33 -12.20 6.63
C ALA A 62 8.80 -12.36 6.66
N ALA A 63 8.06 -11.81 5.70
CA ALA A 63 6.62 -11.94 5.60
C ALA A 63 6.15 -11.93 4.14
N THR A 64 5.00 -12.56 3.89
CA THR A 64 4.31 -12.47 2.61
C THR A 64 3.32 -11.32 2.64
N VAL A 65 3.32 -10.47 1.60
CA VAL A 65 2.42 -9.31 1.52
C VAL A 65 1.57 -9.37 0.26
N GLU A 66 0.25 -9.37 0.44
CA GLU A 66 -0.73 -9.36 -0.64
C GLU A 66 -1.61 -8.09 -0.58
N SER A 67 -2.06 -7.61 -1.75
CA SER A 67 -3.04 -6.54 -1.85
C SER A 67 -4.44 -7.09 -2.14
N ILE A 68 -5.48 -6.45 -1.59
CA ILE A 68 -6.87 -6.70 -1.96
C ILE A 68 -7.10 -6.22 -3.39
N THR A 69 -6.85 -4.94 -3.64
CA THR A 69 -7.03 -4.39 -4.99
C THR A 69 -5.88 -4.82 -5.90
N LYS A 70 -6.18 -4.93 -7.18
CA LYS A 70 -5.19 -5.24 -8.23
C LYS A 70 -4.52 -3.96 -8.72
N ALA A 71 -3.38 -4.13 -9.41
CA ALA A 71 -2.74 -3.05 -10.14
C ALA A 71 -3.72 -2.36 -11.12
N GLY A 72 -3.70 -1.03 -11.16
CA GLY A 72 -4.57 -0.20 -11.99
C GLY A 72 -6.01 -0.04 -11.49
N ALA A 73 -6.39 -0.62 -10.36
CA ALA A 73 -7.75 -0.52 -9.84
C ALA A 73 -8.02 0.84 -9.19
N GLU A 74 -9.23 1.37 -9.43
CA GLU A 74 -9.80 2.48 -8.67
C GLU A 74 -10.13 2.01 -7.24
N ILE A 75 -9.79 2.81 -6.22
CA ILE A 75 -9.86 2.40 -4.82
C ILE A 75 -11.03 3.01 -4.03
N HIS A 76 -11.54 4.17 -4.44
CA HIS A 76 -12.60 4.87 -3.69
C HIS A 76 -13.94 4.14 -3.72
N ASN A 77 -14.31 3.61 -4.88
CA ASN A 77 -15.54 2.89 -5.12
C ASN A 77 -15.32 1.38 -5.31
N TYR A 78 -14.23 0.84 -4.74
CA TYR A 78 -13.93 -0.58 -4.84
C TYR A 78 -15.06 -1.43 -4.24
N GLN A 79 -15.45 -2.48 -4.95
CA GLN A 79 -16.46 -3.43 -4.48
C GLN A 79 -15.79 -4.76 -4.17
N PRO A 80 -15.61 -5.09 -2.88
CA PRO A 80 -14.98 -6.33 -2.47
C PRO A 80 -15.73 -7.55 -2.96
N THR A 81 -14.98 -8.57 -3.35
CA THR A 81 -15.49 -9.87 -3.78
C THR A 81 -15.43 -10.90 -2.65
N PRO A 82 -16.15 -12.03 -2.75
CA PRO A 82 -15.97 -13.15 -1.80
C PRO A 82 -14.52 -13.66 -1.72
N GLY A 83 -13.76 -13.56 -2.82
CA GLY A 83 -12.33 -13.92 -2.83
C GLY A 83 -11.48 -13.00 -1.97
N ASP A 84 -11.81 -11.71 -1.92
CA ASP A 84 -11.11 -10.75 -1.07
C ASP A 84 -11.37 -11.02 0.41
N LEU A 85 -12.59 -11.46 0.76
CA LEU A 85 -12.91 -11.90 2.12
C LEU A 85 -12.07 -13.11 2.52
N VAL A 86 -11.98 -14.13 1.66
CA VAL A 86 -11.15 -15.32 1.92
C VAL A 86 -9.67 -14.94 2.09
N LYS A 87 -9.15 -14.03 1.24
CA LYS A 87 -7.80 -13.52 1.35
C LYS A 87 -7.55 -12.86 2.70
N ALA A 88 -8.46 -11.98 3.13
CA ALA A 88 -8.35 -11.27 4.39
C ALA A 88 -8.50 -12.18 5.62
N GLN A 89 -9.40 -13.18 5.56
CA GLN A 89 -9.55 -14.19 6.63
C GLN A 89 -8.28 -15.01 6.85
N GLY A 90 -7.49 -15.21 5.81
CA GLY A 90 -6.22 -15.93 5.86
C GLY A 90 -5.02 -15.08 6.28
N ALA A 91 -5.20 -13.81 6.62
CA ALA A 91 -4.13 -12.92 7.03
C ALA A 91 -3.85 -12.99 8.54
N ASP A 92 -2.60 -12.77 8.92
CA ASP A 92 -2.17 -12.55 10.31
C ASP A 92 -2.25 -11.06 10.70
N LEU A 93 -2.24 -10.17 9.71
CA LEU A 93 -2.37 -8.71 9.87
C LEU A 93 -2.98 -8.08 8.63
N ILE A 94 -3.90 -7.12 8.82
CA ILE A 94 -4.42 -6.28 7.74
C ILE A 94 -3.93 -4.84 7.93
N LEU A 95 -3.42 -4.23 6.85
CA LEU A 95 -3.01 -2.83 6.80
C LEU A 95 -3.94 -2.05 5.87
N TRP A 96 -4.46 -0.92 6.33
CA TRP A 96 -5.38 -0.08 5.57
C TRP A 96 -5.10 1.40 5.80
N ASN A 97 -5.55 2.25 4.86
CA ASN A 97 -5.21 3.66 4.87
C ASN A 97 -5.87 4.44 6.01
N GLY A 98 -7.17 4.27 6.17
CA GLY A 98 -7.97 5.20 6.97
C GLY A 98 -8.29 6.50 6.23
N LEU A 99 -8.49 7.61 6.97
CA LEU A 99 -8.82 8.93 6.41
C LEU A 99 -10.07 8.91 5.50
N ASN A 100 -11.01 8.01 5.75
CA ASN A 100 -12.23 7.78 4.96
C ASN A 100 -12.00 7.26 3.53
N LEU A 101 -10.85 6.67 3.22
CA LEU A 101 -10.60 6.08 1.91
C LEU A 101 -11.46 4.83 1.70
N GLU A 102 -11.28 3.86 2.58
CA GLU A 102 -11.87 2.53 2.43
C GLU A 102 -13.17 2.39 3.24
N LEU A 103 -14.21 3.20 2.93
CA LEU A 103 -15.51 3.04 3.57
C LEU A 103 -16.10 1.65 3.33
N TRP A 104 -15.77 1.03 2.18
CA TRP A 104 -16.11 -0.34 1.84
C TRP A 104 -15.41 -1.36 2.77
N PHE A 105 -14.19 -1.06 3.24
CA PHE A 105 -13.44 -1.93 4.13
C PHE A 105 -14.12 -2.05 5.50
N GLU A 106 -14.50 -0.92 6.10
CA GLU A 106 -15.16 -0.90 7.42
C GLU A 106 -16.45 -1.72 7.43
N GLN A 107 -17.23 -1.66 6.33
CA GLN A 107 -18.47 -2.41 6.19
C GLN A 107 -18.24 -3.88 5.92
N PHE A 108 -17.30 -4.22 5.06
CA PHE A 108 -17.05 -5.57 4.58
C PHE A 108 -16.23 -6.39 5.59
N PHE A 109 -15.21 -5.77 6.18
CA PHE A 109 -14.30 -6.42 7.12
C PHE A 109 -14.67 -6.21 8.60
N GLY A 110 -15.67 -5.42 8.93
CA GLY A 110 -16.24 -5.33 10.27
C GLY A 110 -16.74 -6.68 10.82
N SER A 111 -16.96 -7.65 9.92
CA SER A 111 -17.26 -9.05 10.26
C SER A 111 -16.02 -9.93 10.51
N LEU A 112 -14.80 -9.42 10.24
CA LEU A 112 -13.54 -10.14 10.47
C LEU A 112 -12.97 -9.85 11.87
N SER A 113 -13.77 -10.06 12.90
CA SER A 113 -13.41 -9.73 14.29
C SER A 113 -12.16 -10.42 14.84
N ASN A 114 -11.61 -11.39 14.11
CA ASN A 114 -10.48 -12.21 14.57
C ASN A 114 -9.15 -11.90 13.89
N VAL A 115 -9.11 -11.00 12.88
CA VAL A 115 -7.87 -10.62 12.20
C VAL A 115 -7.43 -9.25 12.67
N PRO A 116 -6.23 -9.11 13.25
CA PRO A 116 -5.70 -7.81 13.64
C PRO A 116 -5.61 -6.86 12.45
N SER A 117 -5.90 -5.58 12.67
CA SER A 117 -5.71 -4.57 11.63
C SER A 117 -5.06 -3.29 12.17
N ALA A 118 -4.39 -2.55 11.30
CA ALA A 118 -3.77 -1.27 11.64
C ALA A 118 -3.98 -0.23 10.55
N VAL A 119 -4.26 1.00 10.99
CA VAL A 119 -4.34 2.18 10.13
C VAL A 119 -2.92 2.70 9.89
N VAL A 120 -2.50 2.75 8.63
CA VAL A 120 -1.12 3.18 8.32
C VAL A 120 -0.95 4.70 8.29
N SER A 121 -2.02 5.46 8.17
CA SER A 121 -1.99 6.93 8.20
C SER A 121 -2.06 7.53 9.61
N ASP A 122 -2.10 6.73 10.67
CA ASP A 122 -2.17 7.24 12.03
C ASP A 122 -1.00 8.21 12.33
N GLY A 123 -1.34 9.39 12.89
CA GLY A 123 -0.37 10.43 13.16
C GLY A 123 -0.06 11.36 12.00
N VAL A 124 -0.64 11.14 10.82
CA VAL A 124 -0.63 12.13 9.74
C VAL A 124 -1.62 13.24 10.08
N GLU A 125 -1.18 14.50 10.02
CA GLU A 125 -2.07 15.65 10.13
C GLU A 125 -2.97 15.73 8.88
N PRO A 126 -4.30 15.57 9.03
CA PRO A 126 -5.18 15.51 7.87
C PRO A 126 -5.39 16.88 7.25
N ILE A 127 -5.43 16.95 5.93
CA ILE A 127 -5.86 18.12 5.17
C ILE A 127 -7.30 17.88 4.74
N GLY A 128 -8.18 18.86 5.00
CA GLY A 128 -9.59 18.74 4.63
C GLY A 128 -9.82 18.92 3.13
N ILE A 129 -10.81 18.18 2.58
CA ILE A 129 -11.32 18.39 1.24
C ILE A 129 -11.99 19.76 1.18
N GLY A 130 -11.60 20.61 0.20
CA GLY A 130 -12.00 22.02 0.16
C GLY A 130 -13.41 22.28 -0.36
N GLU A 131 -14.03 21.35 -1.08
CA GLU A 131 -15.34 21.54 -1.74
C GLU A 131 -16.08 20.23 -1.98
N GLY A 132 -17.32 20.32 -2.46
CA GLY A 132 -18.18 19.19 -2.79
C GLY A 132 -18.84 18.53 -1.58
N PRO A 133 -19.48 17.37 -1.75
CA PRO A 133 -20.20 16.65 -0.69
C PRO A 133 -19.32 16.22 0.47
N TYR A 134 -18.00 16.05 0.24
CA TYR A 134 -17.02 15.66 1.25
C TYR A 134 -16.27 16.85 1.85
N SER A 135 -16.70 18.09 1.61
CA SER A 135 -16.06 19.28 2.18
C SER A 135 -15.87 19.19 3.68
N GLY A 136 -14.66 19.48 4.15
CA GLY A 136 -14.26 19.38 5.55
C GLY A 136 -13.91 17.95 6.03
N LYS A 137 -14.19 16.91 5.26
CA LYS A 137 -13.70 15.55 5.55
C LYS A 137 -12.21 15.47 5.25
N PRO A 138 -11.45 14.59 5.92
CA PRO A 138 -10.05 14.35 5.58
C PRO A 138 -9.88 13.92 4.12
N ASN A 139 -8.92 14.54 3.43
CA ASN A 139 -8.47 14.04 2.13
C ASN A 139 -7.66 12.75 2.37
N PRO A 140 -7.99 11.62 1.73
CA PRO A 140 -7.35 10.35 2.05
C PRO A 140 -5.95 10.17 1.48
N HIS A 141 -5.54 10.94 0.47
CA HIS A 141 -4.34 10.71 -0.36
C HIS A 141 -3.02 11.12 0.32
N ALA A 142 -2.89 10.84 1.61
CA ALA A 142 -1.73 11.25 2.40
C ALA A 142 -0.43 10.54 1.95
N TRP A 143 -0.52 9.35 1.35
CA TRP A 143 0.64 8.65 0.78
C TRP A 143 1.35 9.43 -0.34
N MET A 144 0.68 10.41 -0.97
CA MET A 144 1.31 11.28 -1.96
C MET A 144 2.29 12.27 -1.36
N SER A 145 2.26 12.49 -0.05
CA SER A 145 3.28 13.26 0.68
C SER A 145 4.46 12.36 1.03
N PRO A 146 5.68 12.69 0.58
CA PRO A 146 6.87 11.97 1.04
C PRO A 146 7.08 12.04 2.55
N ALA A 147 6.70 13.15 3.19
CA ALA A 147 6.79 13.29 4.64
C ALA A 147 5.81 12.35 5.36
N ALA A 148 4.57 12.24 4.87
CA ALA A 148 3.59 11.30 5.40
C ALA A 148 3.97 9.85 5.12
N ALA A 149 4.60 9.54 3.98
CA ALA A 149 5.07 8.21 3.66
C ALA A 149 6.05 7.64 4.71
N LEU A 150 6.88 8.49 5.32
CA LEU A 150 7.75 8.06 6.43
C LEU A 150 6.94 7.61 7.65
N ILE A 151 5.80 8.26 7.91
CA ILE A 151 4.85 7.89 8.98
C ILE A 151 4.19 6.54 8.64
N TYR A 152 3.75 6.35 7.38
CA TYR A 152 3.19 5.08 6.91
C TYR A 152 4.17 3.93 7.11
N VAL A 153 5.42 4.09 6.66
CA VAL A 153 6.47 3.07 6.81
C VAL A 153 6.70 2.74 8.28
N GLU A 154 6.71 3.74 9.17
CA GLU A 154 6.88 3.52 10.59
C GLU A 154 5.68 2.80 11.23
N ASN A 155 4.45 3.12 10.83
CA ASN A 155 3.25 2.45 11.33
C ASN A 155 3.16 1.00 10.83
N ILE A 156 3.51 0.74 9.56
CA ILE A 156 3.65 -0.60 9.01
C ILE A 156 4.66 -1.41 9.83
N ARG A 157 5.85 -0.85 10.05
CA ARG A 157 6.89 -1.50 10.88
C ARG A 157 6.39 -1.84 12.28
N LYS A 158 5.72 -0.89 12.95
CA LYS A 158 5.19 -1.11 14.31
C LYS A 158 4.15 -2.21 14.33
N ALA A 159 3.20 -2.18 13.40
CA ALA A 159 2.15 -3.19 13.32
C ALA A 159 2.72 -4.58 13.04
N MET A 160 3.65 -4.70 12.09
CA MET A 160 4.30 -5.98 11.78
C MET A 160 5.11 -6.50 12.98
N ALA A 161 5.91 -5.65 13.63
CA ALA A 161 6.71 -6.05 14.79
C ALA A 161 5.85 -6.45 16.00
N GLN A 162 4.66 -5.89 16.15
CA GLN A 162 3.71 -6.25 17.22
C GLN A 162 3.14 -7.66 17.02
N HIS A 163 2.83 -8.03 15.77
CA HIS A 163 2.15 -9.29 15.45
C HIS A 163 3.12 -10.40 15.02
N ASP A 164 4.36 -10.04 14.67
CA ASP A 164 5.48 -10.96 14.40
C ASP A 164 6.76 -10.47 15.08
N PRO A 165 6.84 -10.57 16.41
CA PRO A 165 7.98 -10.06 17.19
C PRO A 165 9.30 -10.78 16.90
N ALA A 166 9.26 -12.00 16.36
CA ALA A 166 10.47 -12.74 15.98
C ALA A 166 11.27 -12.05 14.88
N ASN A 167 10.58 -11.31 13.98
CA ASN A 167 11.18 -10.58 12.87
C ASN A 167 11.28 -9.06 13.09
N ALA A 168 10.97 -8.56 14.30
CA ALA A 168 10.89 -7.13 14.62
C ALA A 168 12.17 -6.35 14.24
N GLU A 169 13.35 -6.92 14.45
CA GLU A 169 14.63 -6.29 14.12
C GLU A 169 14.85 -6.22 12.60
N THR A 170 14.40 -7.22 11.84
CA THR A 170 14.41 -7.19 10.38
C THR A 170 13.53 -6.08 9.86
N TYR A 171 12.29 -5.97 10.36
CA TYR A 171 11.36 -4.90 10.00
C TYR A 171 11.92 -3.51 10.32
N ARG A 172 12.60 -3.36 11.46
CA ARG A 172 13.25 -2.10 11.84
C ARG A 172 14.32 -1.68 10.83
N ARG A 173 15.28 -2.58 10.54
CA ARG A 173 16.36 -2.29 9.59
C ARG A 173 15.83 -1.94 8.21
N ASN A 174 14.86 -2.73 7.72
CA ASN A 174 14.28 -2.53 6.40
C ASN A 174 13.51 -1.20 6.32
N ALA A 175 12.71 -0.89 7.34
CA ALA A 175 11.97 0.38 7.40
C ALA A 175 12.92 1.59 7.44
N ASP A 176 14.00 1.53 8.23
CA ASP A 176 14.99 2.61 8.29
C ASP A 176 15.69 2.82 6.94
N ALA A 177 16.07 1.72 6.27
CA ALA A 177 16.67 1.79 4.92
C ALA A 177 15.68 2.34 3.88
N TYR A 178 14.42 1.88 3.93
CA TYR A 178 13.40 2.32 2.99
C TYR A 178 13.04 3.80 3.15
N LYS A 179 12.94 4.30 4.39
CA LYS A 179 12.75 5.73 4.67
C LYS A 179 13.88 6.58 4.06
N GLN A 180 15.14 6.15 4.21
CA GLN A 180 16.28 6.83 3.57
C GLN A 180 16.18 6.83 2.04
N THR A 181 15.72 5.72 1.46
CA THR A 181 15.54 5.61 0.00
C THR A 181 14.43 6.54 -0.49
N ILE A 182 13.32 6.68 0.24
CA ILE A 182 12.25 7.64 -0.06
C ILE A 182 12.83 9.07 -0.07
N GLU A 183 13.55 9.47 0.97
CA GLU A 183 14.14 10.80 1.07
C GLU A 183 15.16 11.08 -0.06
N ALA A 184 16.02 10.11 -0.36
CA ALA A 184 16.99 10.21 -1.45
C ALA A 184 16.34 10.35 -2.83
N THR A 185 15.22 9.62 -3.05
CA THR A 185 14.43 9.71 -4.29
C THR A 185 13.79 11.08 -4.46
N VAL A 186 13.29 11.68 -3.38
CA VAL A 186 12.54 12.93 -3.39
C VAL A 186 13.45 14.18 -3.45
N ALA A 187 14.66 14.13 -2.91
CA ALA A 187 15.54 15.28 -2.81
C ALA A 187 15.83 16.00 -4.15
N PRO A 188 16.22 15.30 -5.25
CA PRO A 188 16.43 15.94 -6.55
C PRO A 188 15.16 16.50 -7.17
N ILE A 189 14.02 15.87 -6.92
CA ILE A 189 12.71 16.29 -7.41
C ILE A 189 12.30 17.60 -6.73
N ARG A 190 12.47 17.68 -5.41
CA ARG A 190 12.23 18.90 -4.63
C ARG A 190 13.06 20.08 -5.15
N ALA A 191 14.36 19.87 -5.41
CA ALA A 191 15.23 20.88 -5.97
C ALA A 191 14.75 21.36 -7.35
N ARG A 192 14.33 20.44 -8.21
CA ARG A 192 13.81 20.75 -9.55
C ARG A 192 12.52 21.56 -9.51
N LEU A 193 11.55 21.17 -8.67
CA LEU A 193 10.29 21.90 -8.51
C LEU A 193 10.49 23.27 -7.85
N ALA A 194 11.44 23.39 -6.92
CA ALA A 194 11.80 24.66 -6.30
C ALA A 194 12.45 25.64 -7.28
N ALA A 195 13.03 25.17 -8.38
CA ALA A 195 13.58 26.03 -9.44
C ALA A 195 12.52 26.62 -10.38
N VAL A 196 11.29 26.07 -10.39
CA VAL A 196 10.17 26.63 -11.17
C VAL A 196 9.73 27.94 -10.53
N PRO A 197 9.48 29.02 -11.31
CA PRO A 197 8.96 30.28 -10.78
C PRO A 197 7.63 30.10 -10.02
N PRO A 198 7.42 30.77 -8.88
CA PRO A 198 6.23 30.55 -8.02
C PRO A 198 4.90 30.74 -8.74
N GLU A 199 4.83 31.67 -9.70
CA GLU A 199 3.63 31.95 -10.52
C GLU A 199 3.26 30.80 -11.47
N ARG A 200 4.21 29.92 -11.79
CA ARG A 200 4.01 28.75 -12.65
C ARG A 200 3.79 27.45 -11.87
N ARG A 201 3.94 27.47 -10.53
CA ARG A 201 3.83 26.27 -9.67
C ARG A 201 2.38 25.87 -9.48
N TRP A 202 1.67 25.57 -10.58
CA TRP A 202 0.33 25.06 -10.56
C TRP A 202 0.31 23.56 -10.88
N LEU A 203 -0.42 22.82 -10.08
CA LEU A 203 -0.76 21.43 -10.33
C LEU A 203 -2.26 21.35 -10.60
N VAL A 204 -2.62 21.12 -11.87
CA VAL A 204 -4.02 21.00 -12.29
C VAL A 204 -4.29 19.57 -12.68
N SER A 205 -5.13 18.88 -11.91
CA SER A 205 -5.47 17.47 -12.04
C SER A 205 -6.98 17.27 -12.22
N SER A 206 -7.40 16.06 -12.51
CA SER A 206 -8.83 15.77 -12.52
C SER A 206 -9.37 15.66 -11.10
N GLU A 207 -8.69 14.92 -10.22
CA GLU A 207 -9.05 14.76 -8.82
C GLU A 207 -8.18 15.60 -7.90
N GLY A 208 -8.75 16.01 -6.75
CA GLY A 208 -8.05 16.65 -5.63
C GLY A 208 -7.21 15.67 -4.82
N ALA A 209 -6.46 14.81 -5.49
CA ALA A 209 -5.68 13.73 -4.88
C ALA A 209 -4.24 14.13 -4.50
N PHE A 210 -3.82 15.32 -4.88
CA PHE A 210 -2.42 15.74 -4.72
C PHE A 210 -2.22 16.81 -3.66
N THR A 211 -3.21 17.07 -2.81
CA THR A 211 -3.17 18.16 -1.83
C THR A 211 -1.96 18.07 -0.89
N TYR A 212 -1.63 16.88 -0.40
CA TYR A 212 -0.45 16.66 0.45
C TYR A 212 0.87 16.81 -0.32
N LEU A 213 0.91 16.31 -1.56
CA LEU A 213 2.06 16.49 -2.44
C LEU A 213 2.26 17.96 -2.77
N ALA A 214 1.19 18.67 -3.14
CA ALA A 214 1.23 20.10 -3.46
C ALA A 214 1.77 20.92 -2.28
N ARG A 215 1.32 20.64 -1.05
CA ARG A 215 1.85 21.25 0.17
C ARG A 215 3.36 21.01 0.30
N ASP A 216 3.81 19.78 0.16
CA ASP A 216 5.20 19.38 0.41
C ASP A 216 6.18 19.95 -0.62
N PHE A 217 5.71 20.21 -1.84
CA PHE A 217 6.52 20.77 -2.93
C PHE A 217 6.23 22.23 -3.25
N GLY A 218 5.36 22.90 -2.47
CA GLY A 218 5.02 24.31 -2.67
C GLY A 218 4.31 24.59 -3.99
N LEU A 219 3.44 23.67 -4.43
CA LEU A 219 2.57 23.80 -5.59
C LEU A 219 1.20 24.35 -5.18
N ARG A 220 0.53 25.02 -6.11
CA ARG A 220 -0.87 25.43 -6.00
C ARG A 220 -1.72 24.38 -6.69
N GLU A 221 -2.56 23.69 -5.92
CA GLU A 221 -3.45 22.68 -6.47
C GLU A 221 -4.72 23.28 -7.04
N LEU A 222 -5.16 22.77 -8.19
CA LEU A 222 -6.47 23.00 -8.81
C LEU A 222 -6.95 21.68 -9.39
N TYR A 223 -8.22 21.32 -9.20
CA TYR A 223 -8.77 20.06 -9.68
C TYR A 223 -10.17 20.24 -10.26
N LEU A 224 -10.56 19.29 -11.12
CA LEU A 224 -11.89 19.26 -11.72
C LEU A 224 -12.95 18.83 -10.71
N TRP A 225 -12.67 17.80 -9.91
CA TRP A 225 -13.52 17.33 -8.83
C TRP A 225 -12.70 16.92 -7.60
N PRO A 226 -13.32 16.99 -6.40
CA PRO A 226 -12.56 16.82 -5.15
C PRO A 226 -12.13 15.39 -4.88
N ILE A 227 -12.95 14.37 -5.27
CA ILE A 227 -12.66 12.95 -5.01
C ILE A 227 -13.39 12.07 -6.02
N ASN A 228 -12.81 10.93 -6.40
CA ASN A 228 -13.34 9.99 -7.39
C ASN A 228 -14.63 9.26 -6.97
N ALA A 229 -15.04 9.38 -5.71
CA ALA A 229 -16.30 8.83 -5.21
C ALA A 229 -17.56 9.60 -5.71
N ASP A 230 -17.39 10.80 -6.26
CA ASP A 230 -18.45 11.71 -6.68
C ASP A 230 -18.69 11.74 -8.19
N GLN A 231 -19.65 12.57 -8.61
CA GLN A 231 -19.86 12.89 -10.02
C GLN A 231 -18.63 13.56 -10.61
N GLN A 232 -18.13 13.00 -11.70
CA GLN A 232 -16.91 13.42 -12.37
C GLN A 232 -17.23 14.13 -13.69
N GLY A 233 -16.43 15.16 -14.02
CA GLY A 233 -16.44 15.80 -15.34
C GLY A 233 -17.74 16.54 -15.70
N THR A 234 -18.48 17.06 -14.71
CA THR A 234 -19.68 17.87 -15.01
C THR A 234 -19.29 19.15 -15.77
N PRO A 235 -20.17 19.68 -16.65
CA PRO A 235 -19.88 20.91 -17.38
C PRO A 235 -19.53 22.10 -16.48
N GLN A 236 -20.07 22.16 -15.27
CA GLN A 236 -19.77 23.21 -14.30
C GLN A 236 -18.35 23.05 -13.73
N GLN A 237 -17.92 21.82 -13.40
CA GLN A 237 -16.56 21.53 -12.91
C GLN A 237 -15.52 21.86 -13.98
N VAL A 238 -15.75 21.42 -15.22
CA VAL A 238 -14.85 21.69 -16.36
C VAL A 238 -14.73 23.19 -16.61
N ARG A 239 -15.85 23.93 -16.65
CA ARG A 239 -15.87 25.39 -16.86
C ARG A 239 -15.09 26.14 -15.80
N LYS A 240 -15.30 25.80 -14.51
CA LYS A 240 -14.58 26.39 -13.37
C LYS A 240 -13.06 26.30 -13.58
N VAL A 241 -12.57 25.14 -13.97
CA VAL A 241 -11.14 24.92 -14.19
C VAL A 241 -10.64 25.64 -15.44
N ILE A 242 -11.40 25.63 -16.53
CA ILE A 242 -11.07 26.41 -17.75
C ILE A 242 -10.87 27.89 -17.41
N ASP A 243 -11.80 28.49 -16.68
CA ASP A 243 -11.73 29.90 -16.30
C ASP A 243 -10.49 30.18 -15.42
N ALA A 244 -10.20 29.31 -14.45
CA ALA A 244 -9.02 29.43 -13.60
C ALA A 244 -7.69 29.25 -14.37
N VAL A 245 -7.62 28.29 -15.29
CA VAL A 245 -6.44 28.06 -16.15
C VAL A 245 -6.14 29.27 -17.01
N ARG A 246 -7.15 29.87 -17.63
CA ARG A 246 -7.03 31.09 -18.44
C ARG A 246 -6.59 32.29 -17.59
N ALA A 247 -7.26 32.52 -16.46
CA ALA A 247 -7.00 33.66 -15.58
C ALA A 247 -5.57 33.66 -15.03
N ASN A 248 -5.04 32.49 -14.71
CA ASN A 248 -3.71 32.32 -14.13
C ASN A 248 -2.64 31.92 -15.15
N ARG A 249 -2.96 31.81 -16.44
CA ARG A 249 -2.05 31.38 -17.52
C ARG A 249 -1.32 30.09 -17.16
N ILE A 250 -2.05 29.10 -16.64
CA ILE A 250 -1.48 27.85 -16.18
C ILE A 250 -0.94 27.06 -17.38
N PRO A 251 0.31 26.58 -17.34
CA PRO A 251 0.96 26.01 -18.53
C PRO A 251 0.49 24.60 -18.87
N ALA A 252 0.07 23.80 -17.88
CA ALA A 252 -0.25 22.40 -18.09
C ALA A 252 -1.39 21.90 -17.22
N VAL A 253 -2.11 20.90 -17.74
CA VAL A 253 -3.19 20.15 -17.07
C VAL A 253 -2.87 18.65 -17.18
N PHE A 254 -3.17 17.90 -16.15
CA PHE A 254 -2.86 16.47 -16.02
C PHE A 254 -4.14 15.66 -15.75
N SER A 255 -4.09 14.36 -15.98
CA SER A 255 -5.11 13.40 -15.53
C SER A 255 -4.47 12.27 -14.71
N GLU A 256 -5.29 11.50 -14.02
CA GLU A 256 -4.82 10.33 -13.26
C GLU A 256 -4.94 9.04 -14.09
N SER A 257 -4.19 8.00 -13.66
CA SER A 257 -4.12 6.73 -14.40
C SER A 257 -5.36 5.85 -14.25
N THR A 258 -6.17 6.06 -13.21
CA THR A 258 -7.33 5.24 -12.86
C THR A 258 -8.64 5.73 -13.48
N ILE A 259 -8.62 6.88 -14.17
CA ILE A 259 -9.80 7.54 -14.77
C ILE A 259 -9.57 7.95 -16.22
N SER A 260 -10.67 8.31 -16.95
CA SER A 260 -10.56 8.85 -18.30
C SER A 260 -9.85 10.20 -18.33
N PRO A 261 -8.91 10.43 -19.25
CA PRO A 261 -8.25 11.71 -19.45
C PRO A 261 -9.11 12.77 -20.14
N ASP A 262 -10.31 12.43 -20.60
CA ASP A 262 -11.10 13.26 -21.52
C ASP A 262 -11.41 14.66 -20.98
N ALA A 263 -11.78 14.77 -19.70
CA ALA A 263 -12.09 16.05 -19.07
C ALA A 263 -10.84 16.95 -18.96
N ALA A 264 -9.70 16.41 -18.55
CA ALA A 264 -8.45 17.15 -18.49
C ALA A 264 -7.97 17.59 -19.88
N GLN A 265 -8.08 16.70 -20.87
CA GLN A 265 -7.76 17.02 -22.27
C GLN A 265 -8.70 18.07 -22.85
N GLN A 266 -9.99 18.09 -22.46
CA GLN A 266 -10.91 19.14 -22.85
C GLN A 266 -10.44 20.49 -22.30
N VAL A 267 -10.08 20.57 -21.01
CA VAL A 267 -9.54 21.80 -20.42
C VAL A 267 -8.30 22.27 -21.19
N ALA A 268 -7.37 21.36 -21.48
CA ALA A 268 -6.17 21.68 -22.24
C ALA A 268 -6.50 22.27 -23.63
N ARG A 269 -7.38 21.60 -24.41
CA ARG A 269 -7.81 22.09 -25.73
C ARG A 269 -8.48 23.46 -25.67
N GLU A 270 -9.36 23.69 -24.71
CA GLU A 270 -10.12 24.93 -24.61
C GLU A 270 -9.32 26.12 -24.08
N THR A 271 -8.23 25.86 -23.36
CA THR A 271 -7.41 26.91 -22.73
C THR A 271 -6.13 27.20 -23.48
N GLY A 272 -5.66 26.28 -24.33
CA GLY A 272 -4.35 26.31 -24.94
C GLY A 272 -3.22 25.86 -24.02
N ALA A 273 -3.53 25.42 -22.78
CA ALA A 273 -2.57 24.77 -21.91
C ALA A 273 -2.14 23.41 -22.49
N ALA A 274 -0.93 22.98 -22.18
CA ALA A 274 -0.47 21.66 -22.58
C ALA A 274 -1.22 20.56 -21.77
N TYR A 275 -1.54 19.43 -22.41
CA TYR A 275 -1.84 18.21 -21.67
C TYR A 275 -0.52 17.59 -21.24
N GLY A 276 -0.19 17.71 -19.95
CA GLY A 276 1.09 17.34 -19.38
C GLY A 276 1.31 15.83 -19.21
N GLY A 277 0.23 15.04 -19.37
CA GLY A 277 0.25 13.59 -19.30
C GLY A 277 -0.47 13.02 -18.08
N VAL A 278 -0.21 11.73 -17.83
CA VAL A 278 -0.85 10.94 -16.78
C VAL A 278 -0.01 10.99 -15.50
N LEU A 279 -0.67 11.21 -14.38
CA LEU A 279 -0.14 11.09 -13.02
C LEU A 279 -0.65 9.80 -12.38
N TYR A 280 0.16 9.21 -11.53
CA TYR A 280 -0.19 7.98 -10.79
C TYR A 280 -0.42 8.33 -9.33
N VAL A 281 -1.53 7.88 -8.75
CA VAL A 281 -1.92 8.22 -7.37
C VAL A 281 -2.56 7.06 -6.63
N ASP A 282 -3.59 6.41 -7.17
CA ASP A 282 -4.43 5.44 -6.44
C ASP A 282 -3.96 4.00 -6.56
N SER A 283 -3.16 3.72 -7.57
CA SER A 283 -2.68 2.36 -7.83
C SER A 283 -1.30 2.34 -8.46
N LEU A 284 -0.55 1.29 -8.15
CA LEU A 284 0.65 0.94 -8.90
C LEU A 284 0.27 0.25 -10.21
N SER A 285 1.19 0.23 -11.16
CA SER A 285 1.08 -0.57 -12.36
C SER A 285 1.51 -2.02 -12.11
N ASP A 286 1.28 -2.88 -13.11
CA ASP A 286 1.91 -4.20 -13.17
C ASP A 286 3.44 -4.06 -13.22
N GLU A 287 4.15 -5.17 -12.99
CA GLU A 287 5.61 -5.23 -12.92
C GLU A 287 6.33 -4.63 -14.14
N ASN A 288 5.74 -4.78 -15.34
CA ASN A 288 6.26 -4.25 -16.59
C ASN A 288 5.72 -2.87 -16.96
N GLY A 289 4.90 -2.28 -16.11
CA GLY A 289 4.29 -0.97 -16.31
C GLY A 289 5.20 0.17 -15.84
N PRO A 290 4.73 1.41 -15.97
CA PRO A 290 5.55 2.60 -15.70
C PRO A 290 5.83 2.86 -14.23
N VAL A 291 5.00 2.36 -13.31
CA VAL A 291 5.11 2.62 -11.86
C VAL A 291 4.87 1.34 -11.05
N PRO A 292 5.75 0.33 -11.15
CA PRO A 292 5.58 -0.94 -10.44
C PRO A 292 5.80 -0.82 -8.92
N THR A 293 6.46 0.26 -8.46
CA THR A 293 6.74 0.52 -7.04
C THR A 293 6.26 1.90 -6.61
N TYR A 294 6.10 2.09 -5.30
CA TYR A 294 5.78 3.40 -4.72
C TYR A 294 6.83 4.46 -5.06
N LEU A 295 8.11 4.09 -5.06
CA LEU A 295 9.19 5.01 -5.43
C LEU A 295 9.10 5.42 -6.90
N ASP A 296 8.78 4.49 -7.81
CA ASP A 296 8.54 4.80 -9.22
C ASP A 296 7.32 5.71 -9.38
N MET A 297 6.25 5.46 -8.63
CA MET A 297 5.06 6.30 -8.65
C MET A 297 5.39 7.75 -8.24
N LEU A 298 6.08 7.95 -7.14
CA LEU A 298 6.53 9.28 -6.71
C LEU A 298 7.42 9.95 -7.76
N ARG A 299 8.41 9.23 -8.27
CA ARG A 299 9.36 9.74 -9.24
C ARG A 299 8.66 10.11 -10.56
N VAL A 300 7.93 9.19 -11.17
CA VAL A 300 7.28 9.40 -12.48
C VAL A 300 6.24 10.51 -12.40
N THR A 301 5.40 10.51 -11.35
CA THR A 301 4.37 11.54 -11.16
C THR A 301 5.01 12.92 -10.97
N THR A 302 5.97 13.06 -10.09
CA THR A 302 6.60 14.37 -9.82
C THR A 302 7.47 14.86 -10.99
N GLU A 303 8.16 13.98 -11.72
CA GLU A 303 8.89 14.33 -12.95
C GLU A 303 7.93 14.79 -14.05
N THR A 304 6.76 14.13 -14.17
CA THR A 304 5.72 14.52 -15.15
C THR A 304 5.18 15.91 -14.82
N ILE A 305 4.87 16.19 -13.55
CA ILE A 305 4.47 17.52 -13.08
C ILE A 305 5.56 18.54 -13.42
N ALA A 306 6.81 18.28 -13.03
CA ALA A 306 7.93 19.20 -13.24
C ALA A 306 8.13 19.52 -14.72
N ARG A 307 8.03 18.54 -15.63
CA ARG A 307 8.12 18.78 -17.08
C ARG A 307 7.00 19.68 -17.57
N GLY A 308 5.74 19.39 -17.19
CA GLY A 308 4.59 20.15 -17.67
C GLY A 308 4.59 21.60 -17.23
N ILE A 309 4.96 21.89 -15.97
CA ILE A 309 4.96 23.26 -15.45
C ILE A 309 6.21 24.06 -15.82
N SER A 310 7.27 23.41 -16.32
CA SER A 310 8.52 24.06 -16.78
C SER A 310 8.52 24.38 -18.28
N ALA A 311 7.60 23.81 -19.06
CA ALA A 311 7.52 23.91 -20.52
C ALA A 311 7.11 25.33 -21.06
#